data_6c1340be2406aebc112a8aacb7013291
#
_entry.id   6c1340be2406aebc112a8aacb7013291
#
_cell.length_a   1.000
_cell.length_b   1.000
_cell.length_c   1.000
_cell.angle_alpha   90.00
_cell.angle_beta   90.00
_cell.angle_gamma   90.00
#
_symmetry.space_group_name_H-M   'P 1'
#
loop_
_entity.id
_entity.type
_entity.pdbx_description
1 polymer ?
#
loop_
_entity_poly.entity_id
_entity_poly.type
_entity_poly.pdbx_seq_one_letter_code
_entity_poly.pdbx_strand_id
1 'polypeptide(L)'
;MYGKFFFERFWEGEQKNILYVFMPFHDSLDNKFESIKKVAKEVGFDDAERVKEQHISDQIVTQILNGIANSKMLLFDLSNDPKILCECAQGPNGNVIYELGLANAIREPEDIILIRKKAESKILFDISGLSREEYENELKEEWFKNILEKATKNQRWYGGKRERAVAESLDPFSVKIIQDAGRWPCHFGPPQYNVAMEMFFTKLINLGMLKFDWNIKNEQTNPEYSYSWTPFGRAVMEHKGIKPWTMEEFKTRCPEEHDRLVRQRQQYNK
;
A
#
# COMPACT_ATOMS: atom_id res chain seq x y z
N MET A 1 -0.54 21.50 1.45
CA MET A 1 0.72 20.77 1.15
C MET A 1 0.54 19.34 1.65
N TYR A 2 -0.31 18.58 0.91
CA TYR A 2 -0.79 17.26 1.32
C TYR A 2 0.25 16.14 1.14
N GLY A 3 1.20 16.29 0.23
CA GLY A 3 2.10 15.22 -0.17
C GLY A 3 3.04 14.73 0.93
N LYS A 4 3.70 15.63 1.68
CA LYS A 4 4.73 15.24 2.63
C LYS A 4 4.17 14.35 3.76
N PHE A 5 3.04 14.76 4.34
CA PHE A 5 2.40 14.00 5.42
C PHE A 5 1.88 12.64 4.97
N PHE A 6 1.40 12.58 3.73
CA PHE A 6 0.94 11.36 3.10
C PHE A 6 2.08 10.38 2.86
N PHE A 7 3.21 10.84 2.33
CA PHE A 7 4.37 10.00 2.05
C PHE A 7 5.06 9.47 3.32
N GLU A 8 4.99 10.20 4.43
CA GLU A 8 5.57 9.78 5.70
C GLU A 8 4.79 8.63 6.38
N ARG A 9 3.51 8.46 6.05
CA ARG A 9 2.60 7.52 6.73
C ARG A 9 1.91 6.50 5.82
N PHE A 10 2.29 6.45 4.56
CA PHE A 10 1.63 5.63 3.56
C PHE A 10 1.61 4.11 3.91
N TRP A 11 2.68 3.59 4.53
CA TRP A 11 2.80 2.19 4.94
C TRP A 11 1.99 1.82 6.19
N GLU A 12 1.36 2.77 6.85
CA GLU A 12 0.58 2.53 8.06
C GLU A 12 -0.81 1.96 7.77
N GLY A 13 -1.30 2.14 6.55
CA GLY A 13 -2.62 1.68 6.11
C GLY A 13 -2.62 0.23 5.66
N GLU A 14 -3.74 -0.46 5.88
CA GLU A 14 -3.97 -1.77 5.26
C GLU A 14 -4.31 -1.57 3.78
N GLN A 15 -3.59 -2.27 2.91
CA GLN A 15 -3.88 -2.26 1.48
C GLN A 15 -5.15 -3.07 1.20
N LYS A 16 -6.05 -2.47 0.45
CA LYS A 16 -7.21 -3.16 -0.10
C LYS A 16 -6.78 -4.09 -1.22
N ASN A 17 -7.40 -5.24 -1.34
CA ASN A 17 -7.14 -6.20 -2.42
C ASN A 17 -7.76 -5.72 -3.75
N ILE A 18 -7.43 -4.52 -4.20
CA ILE A 18 -7.93 -3.91 -5.44
C ILE A 18 -6.80 -3.62 -6.41
N LEU A 19 -7.14 -3.60 -7.70
CA LEU A 19 -6.30 -3.09 -8.78
C LEU A 19 -6.71 -1.64 -9.05
N TYR A 20 -5.83 -0.67 -8.84
CA TYR A 20 -6.11 0.73 -9.16
C TYR A 20 -5.56 1.10 -10.52
N VAL A 21 -6.43 1.64 -11.38
CA VAL A 21 -6.15 1.85 -12.81
C VAL A 21 -6.01 3.33 -13.11
N PHE A 22 -4.85 3.70 -13.63
CA PHE A 22 -4.54 5.03 -14.13
C PHE A 22 -4.58 5.01 -15.65
N MET A 23 -5.58 5.68 -16.19
CA MET A 23 -5.83 5.78 -17.63
C MET A 23 -6.54 7.10 -17.94
N PRO A 24 -6.46 7.63 -19.17
CA PRO A 24 -7.16 8.86 -19.51
C PRO A 24 -8.67 8.75 -19.29
N PHE A 25 -9.28 9.86 -18.87
CA PHE A 25 -10.73 9.97 -18.73
C PHE A 25 -11.34 10.24 -20.11
N HIS A 26 -11.98 9.23 -20.68
CA HIS A 26 -12.72 9.37 -21.92
C HIS A 26 -13.70 8.20 -22.04
N ASP A 27 -14.94 8.48 -22.46
CA ASP A 27 -16.01 7.48 -22.58
C ASP A 27 -15.63 6.29 -23.48
N SER A 28 -14.81 6.54 -24.52
CA SER A 28 -14.31 5.47 -25.40
C SER A 28 -13.45 4.43 -24.70
N LEU A 29 -12.96 4.72 -23.49
CA LEU A 29 -12.15 3.80 -22.67
C LEU A 29 -12.94 3.03 -21.63
N ASP A 30 -14.25 3.29 -21.49
CA ASP A 30 -15.08 2.60 -20.50
C ASP A 30 -15.12 1.10 -20.75
N ASN A 31 -15.30 0.68 -21.99
CA ASN A 31 -15.28 -0.75 -22.34
C ASN A 31 -13.95 -1.42 -22.00
N LYS A 32 -12.84 -0.71 -22.19
CA LYS A 32 -11.51 -1.19 -21.82
C LYS A 32 -11.38 -1.33 -20.32
N PHE A 33 -11.86 -0.35 -19.57
CA PHE A 33 -11.86 -0.41 -18.12
C PHE A 33 -12.71 -1.57 -17.58
N GLU A 34 -13.91 -1.80 -18.14
CA GLU A 34 -14.76 -2.92 -17.75
C GLU A 34 -14.09 -4.28 -18.04
N SER A 35 -13.37 -4.42 -19.16
CA SER A 35 -12.57 -5.62 -19.44
C SER A 35 -11.44 -5.81 -18.40
N ILE A 36 -10.74 -4.74 -18.04
CA ILE A 36 -9.71 -4.77 -16.98
C ILE A 36 -10.34 -5.20 -15.64
N LYS A 37 -11.48 -4.62 -15.29
CA LYS A 37 -12.20 -4.91 -14.04
C LYS A 37 -12.65 -6.37 -13.96
N LYS A 38 -13.19 -6.90 -15.05
CA LYS A 38 -13.59 -8.31 -15.17
C LYS A 38 -12.39 -9.24 -14.92
N VAL A 39 -11.30 -9.00 -15.63
CA VAL A 39 -10.08 -9.81 -15.51
C VAL A 39 -9.46 -9.72 -14.10
N ALA A 40 -9.46 -8.53 -13.48
CA ALA A 40 -8.96 -8.37 -12.12
C ALA A 40 -9.72 -9.27 -11.13
N LYS A 41 -11.05 -9.34 -11.23
CA LYS A 41 -11.88 -10.23 -10.41
C LYS A 41 -11.58 -11.71 -10.67
N GLU A 42 -11.37 -12.11 -11.92
CA GLU A 42 -10.98 -13.49 -12.25
C GLU A 42 -9.63 -13.90 -11.67
N VAL A 43 -8.68 -12.95 -11.53
CA VAL A 43 -7.35 -13.19 -10.94
C VAL A 43 -7.37 -13.14 -9.41
N GLY A 44 -8.50 -12.75 -8.80
CA GLY A 44 -8.71 -12.76 -7.36
C GLY A 44 -8.54 -11.42 -6.66
N PHE A 45 -8.64 -10.31 -7.40
CA PHE A 45 -8.85 -9.00 -6.80
C PHE A 45 -10.35 -8.83 -6.45
N ASP A 46 -10.63 -8.09 -5.38
CA ASP A 46 -12.01 -7.80 -4.96
C ASP A 46 -12.69 -6.87 -5.98
N ASP A 47 -11.95 -5.91 -6.51
CA ASP A 47 -12.40 -5.02 -7.58
C ASP A 47 -11.23 -4.39 -8.35
N ALA A 48 -11.54 -3.68 -9.45
CA ALA A 48 -10.68 -2.69 -10.04
C ALA A 48 -11.35 -1.32 -9.95
N GLU A 49 -10.59 -0.32 -9.55
CA GLU A 49 -11.05 1.06 -9.39
C GLU A 49 -10.22 2.00 -10.25
N ARG A 50 -10.83 3.09 -10.69
CA ARG A 50 -10.14 4.25 -11.29
C ARG A 50 -10.67 5.53 -10.64
N VAL A 51 -9.94 6.64 -10.78
CA VAL A 51 -10.46 7.94 -10.36
C VAL A 51 -11.80 8.17 -11.03
N LYS A 52 -12.82 8.59 -10.27
CA LYS A 52 -14.10 9.04 -10.82
C LYS A 52 -14.04 10.55 -10.95
N GLU A 53 -14.44 11.07 -12.10
CA GLU A 53 -14.64 12.52 -12.26
C GLU A 53 -15.61 13.04 -11.19
N GLN A 54 -15.07 13.71 -10.21
CA GLN A 54 -15.84 14.55 -9.30
C GLN A 54 -15.34 15.98 -9.48
N HIS A 55 -16.26 16.92 -9.62
CA HIS A 55 -16.03 18.29 -10.06
C HIS A 55 -15.19 19.20 -9.14
N ILE A 56 -14.46 18.65 -8.16
CA ILE A 56 -13.66 19.43 -7.20
C ILE A 56 -12.21 18.93 -7.25
N SER A 57 -11.30 19.77 -7.73
CA SER A 57 -9.88 19.43 -7.97
C SER A 57 -9.14 18.85 -6.76
N ASP A 58 -9.38 19.36 -5.56
CA ASP A 58 -8.73 18.85 -4.34
C ASP A 58 -9.13 17.42 -3.99
N GLN A 59 -10.35 17.02 -4.36
CA GLN A 59 -10.82 15.64 -4.17
C GLN A 59 -10.16 14.67 -5.13
N ILE A 60 -9.87 15.09 -6.37
CA ILE A 60 -9.22 14.25 -7.37
C ILE A 60 -7.80 13.87 -6.92
N VAL A 61 -6.99 14.83 -6.48
CA VAL A 61 -5.63 14.57 -5.98
C VAL A 61 -5.66 13.63 -4.77
N THR A 62 -6.58 13.84 -3.85
CA THR A 62 -6.75 12.97 -2.68
C THR A 62 -7.15 11.54 -3.08
N GLN A 63 -8.03 11.38 -4.08
CA GLN A 63 -8.40 10.06 -4.60
C GLN A 63 -7.21 9.35 -5.26
N ILE A 64 -6.41 10.08 -6.06
CA ILE A 64 -5.19 9.57 -6.68
C ILE A 64 -4.22 9.06 -5.60
N LEU A 65 -3.91 9.89 -4.61
CA LEU A 65 -3.00 9.54 -3.53
C LEU A 65 -3.51 8.35 -2.71
N ASN A 66 -4.81 8.31 -2.40
CA ASN A 66 -5.43 7.19 -1.71
C ASN A 66 -5.41 5.91 -2.56
N GLY A 67 -5.66 6.02 -3.87
CA GLY A 67 -5.54 4.90 -4.81
C GLY A 67 -4.13 4.33 -4.83
N ILE A 68 -3.12 5.20 -4.94
CA ILE A 68 -1.70 4.81 -4.90
C ILE A 68 -1.35 4.12 -3.57
N ALA A 69 -1.80 4.67 -2.44
CA ALA A 69 -1.43 4.17 -1.11
C ALA A 69 -2.12 2.86 -0.74
N ASN A 70 -3.44 2.80 -0.96
CA ASN A 70 -4.29 1.79 -0.34
C ASN A 70 -4.59 0.60 -1.25
N SER A 71 -4.16 0.63 -2.52
CA SER A 71 -4.42 -0.47 -3.45
C SER A 71 -3.29 -1.48 -3.44
N LYS A 72 -3.64 -2.75 -3.59
CA LYS A 72 -2.64 -3.82 -3.65
C LYS A 72 -1.73 -3.71 -4.86
N MET A 73 -2.27 -3.33 -6.02
CA MET A 73 -1.54 -3.21 -7.26
C MET A 73 -2.01 -2.03 -8.08
N LEU A 74 -1.11 -1.41 -8.82
CA LEU A 74 -1.35 -0.25 -9.66
C LEU A 74 -1.14 -0.60 -11.13
N LEU A 75 -2.06 -0.20 -11.98
CA LEU A 75 -1.98 -0.36 -13.43
C LEU A 75 -1.96 1.00 -14.10
N PHE A 76 -0.92 1.28 -14.88
CA PHE A 76 -0.81 2.50 -15.68
C PHE A 76 -0.92 2.18 -17.16
N ASP A 77 -1.90 2.78 -17.82
CA ASP A 77 -2.07 2.69 -19.26
C ASP A 77 -1.38 3.87 -19.96
N LEU A 78 -0.22 3.59 -20.51
CA LEU A 78 0.63 4.55 -21.20
C LEU A 78 0.30 4.64 -22.71
N SER A 79 -0.86 4.16 -23.13
CA SER A 79 -1.28 4.20 -24.51
C SER A 79 -1.50 5.64 -24.96
N ASN A 80 -1.04 5.94 -26.17
CA ASN A 80 -1.39 7.16 -26.86
C ASN A 80 -2.64 6.90 -27.71
N ASP A 81 -3.77 7.52 -27.36
CA ASP A 81 -4.97 7.48 -28.20
C ASP A 81 -5.16 8.85 -28.84
N PRO A 82 -4.93 8.98 -30.17
CA PRO A 82 -5.05 10.25 -30.87
C PRO A 82 -6.48 10.82 -30.85
N LYS A 83 -7.50 10.02 -30.53
CA LYS A 83 -8.87 10.49 -30.35
C LYS A 83 -9.10 11.23 -29.03
N ILE A 84 -8.24 10.99 -28.04
CA ILE A 84 -8.33 11.54 -26.68
C ILE A 84 -7.36 12.70 -26.51
N LEU A 85 -6.19 12.59 -27.12
CA LEU A 85 -5.18 13.62 -27.13
C LEU A 85 -5.33 14.49 -28.36
N CYS A 86 -5.04 15.79 -28.25
CA CYS A 86 -4.99 16.62 -29.46
C CYS A 86 -3.99 16.01 -30.46
N GLU A 87 -4.22 16.20 -31.75
CA GLU A 87 -3.37 15.66 -32.84
C GLU A 87 -1.88 16.06 -32.70
N CYS A 88 -1.59 17.08 -31.89
CA CYS A 88 -0.23 17.54 -31.59
C CYS A 88 0.45 16.75 -30.45
N ALA A 89 -0.26 15.93 -29.70
CA ALA A 89 0.30 15.19 -28.57
C ALA A 89 0.96 13.89 -29.06
N GLN A 90 2.29 13.87 -29.02
CA GLN A 90 3.10 12.70 -29.42
C GLN A 90 3.55 11.89 -28.19
N GLY A 91 2.63 11.42 -27.35
CA GLY A 91 3.05 10.66 -26.17
C GLY A 91 1.89 10.23 -25.27
N PRO A 92 2.19 9.52 -24.17
CA PRO A 92 1.20 9.17 -23.17
C PRO A 92 0.53 10.39 -22.54
N ASN A 93 -0.65 10.20 -21.96
CA ASN A 93 -1.36 11.26 -21.25
C ASN A 93 -0.49 11.82 -20.09
N GLY A 94 -0.31 13.15 -20.05
CA GLY A 94 0.53 13.82 -19.07
C GLY A 94 0.08 13.60 -17.62
N ASN A 95 -1.23 13.47 -17.36
CA ASN A 95 -1.75 13.18 -16.03
C ASN A 95 -1.32 11.77 -15.58
N VAL A 96 -1.44 10.77 -16.46
CA VAL A 96 -1.02 9.39 -16.16
C VAL A 96 0.50 9.32 -15.90
N ILE A 97 1.30 10.11 -16.62
CA ILE A 97 2.75 10.20 -16.35
C ILE A 97 3.04 10.85 -15.00
N TYR A 98 2.33 11.92 -14.65
CA TYR A 98 2.46 12.56 -13.33
C TYR A 98 2.10 11.59 -12.19
N GLU A 99 0.99 10.87 -12.34
CA GLU A 99 0.53 9.85 -11.38
C GLU A 99 1.53 8.69 -11.26
N LEU A 100 2.12 8.25 -12.37
CA LEU A 100 3.20 7.26 -12.38
C LEU A 100 4.44 7.75 -11.63
N GLY A 101 4.80 9.03 -11.79
CA GLY A 101 5.90 9.64 -11.03
C GLY A 101 5.65 9.62 -9.53
N LEU A 102 4.42 9.93 -9.09
CA LEU A 102 4.01 9.83 -7.69
C LEU A 102 4.08 8.38 -7.19
N ALA A 103 3.58 7.43 -7.99
CA ALA A 103 3.60 6.02 -7.62
C ALA A 103 5.04 5.49 -7.47
N ASN A 104 5.93 5.81 -8.40
CA ASN A 104 7.34 5.39 -8.35
C ASN A 104 8.10 5.97 -7.14
N ALA A 105 7.64 7.08 -6.56
CA ALA A 105 8.25 7.68 -5.38
C ALA A 105 7.91 6.94 -4.06
N ILE A 106 6.84 6.13 -4.05
CA ILE A 106 6.30 5.54 -2.81
C ILE A 106 5.96 4.07 -2.90
N ARG A 107 5.88 3.49 -4.10
CA ARG A 107 5.55 2.08 -4.31
C ARG A 107 6.75 1.32 -4.84
N GLU A 108 6.79 0.05 -4.51
CA GLU A 108 7.81 -0.82 -5.06
C GLU A 108 7.53 -1.12 -6.55
N PRO A 109 8.56 -1.34 -7.37
CA PRO A 109 8.38 -1.61 -8.79
C PRO A 109 7.45 -2.80 -9.08
N GLU A 110 7.45 -3.82 -8.22
CA GLU A 110 6.60 -5.00 -8.34
C GLU A 110 5.12 -4.76 -8.04
N ASP A 111 4.78 -3.60 -7.47
CA ASP A 111 3.40 -3.15 -7.25
C ASP A 111 2.83 -2.45 -8.48
N ILE A 112 3.66 -2.15 -9.49
CA ILE A 112 3.31 -1.31 -10.63
C ILE A 112 3.35 -2.12 -11.92
N ILE A 113 2.24 -2.11 -12.65
CA ILE A 113 2.13 -2.68 -13.99
C ILE A 113 2.01 -1.53 -14.99
N LEU A 114 2.86 -1.53 -16.00
CA LEU A 114 2.79 -0.61 -17.12
C LEU A 114 2.31 -1.36 -18.35
N ILE A 115 1.22 -0.88 -18.95
CA ILE A 115 0.75 -1.38 -20.25
C ILE A 115 0.75 -0.26 -21.26
N ARG A 116 0.88 -0.64 -22.52
CA ARG A 116 0.84 0.30 -23.64
C ARG A 116 0.33 -0.37 -24.91
N LYS A 117 -0.49 0.35 -25.68
CA LYS A 117 -0.76 -0.03 -27.05
C LYS A 117 0.52 0.19 -27.87
N LYS A 118 0.93 -0.82 -28.64
CA LYS A 118 2.07 -0.73 -29.53
C LYS A 118 1.83 0.39 -30.54
N ALA A 119 2.69 1.37 -30.56
CA ALA A 119 2.59 2.55 -31.39
C ALA A 119 3.98 2.93 -31.90
N GLU A 120 4.01 3.57 -33.08
CA GLU A 120 5.27 4.11 -33.65
C GLU A 120 5.82 5.32 -32.84
N SER A 121 5.02 5.91 -31.97
CA SER A 121 5.40 7.08 -31.19
C SER A 121 6.52 6.76 -30.19
N LYS A 122 7.50 7.64 -30.10
CA LYS A 122 8.59 7.55 -29.13
C LYS A 122 8.05 7.67 -27.69
N ILE A 123 8.62 6.87 -26.82
CA ILE A 123 8.39 6.97 -25.37
C ILE A 123 9.23 8.11 -24.84
N LEU A 124 8.71 8.82 -23.83
CA LEU A 124 9.48 9.81 -23.10
C LEU A 124 10.76 9.19 -22.54
N PHE A 125 11.87 9.88 -22.66
CA PHE A 125 13.20 9.40 -22.26
C PHE A 125 13.19 8.92 -20.80
N ASP A 126 12.56 9.68 -19.91
CA ASP A 126 12.55 9.43 -18.46
C ASP A 126 11.85 8.11 -18.06
N ILE A 127 10.95 7.60 -18.89
CA ILE A 127 10.25 6.34 -18.67
C ILE A 127 10.65 5.22 -19.63
N SER A 128 11.58 5.49 -20.53
CA SER A 128 12.01 4.53 -21.57
C SER A 128 12.67 3.28 -20.97
N GLY A 129 13.30 3.40 -19.81
CA GLY A 129 13.94 2.30 -19.06
C GLY A 129 12.99 1.46 -18.23
N LEU A 130 11.73 1.85 -18.06
CA LEU A 130 10.76 1.07 -17.31
C LEU A 130 10.25 -0.12 -18.11
N SER A 131 10.22 -1.30 -17.47
CA SER A 131 9.63 -2.49 -18.06
C SER A 131 8.13 -2.31 -18.23
N ARG A 132 7.63 -2.60 -19.41
CA ARG A 132 6.22 -2.49 -19.77
C ARG A 132 5.79 -3.60 -20.69
N GLU A 133 4.51 -3.90 -20.67
CA GLU A 133 3.90 -4.90 -21.54
C GLU A 133 3.13 -4.20 -22.68
N GLU A 134 3.35 -4.61 -23.91
CA GLU A 134 2.75 -3.97 -25.08
C GLU A 134 1.72 -4.90 -25.75
N TYR A 135 0.56 -4.34 -26.12
CA TYR A 135 -0.48 -5.02 -26.89
C TYR A 135 -0.72 -4.34 -28.25
N GLU A 136 -1.15 -5.12 -29.24
CA GLU A 136 -1.24 -4.63 -30.62
C GLU A 136 -2.38 -3.59 -30.83
N ASN A 137 -3.61 -4.03 -31.02
CA ASN A 137 -4.73 -3.12 -31.37
C ASN A 137 -5.69 -2.91 -30.22
N GLU A 138 -6.10 -4.00 -29.56
CA GLU A 138 -7.04 -4.01 -28.46
C GLU A 138 -6.48 -4.83 -27.29
N LEU A 139 -6.83 -4.43 -26.07
CA LEU A 139 -6.48 -5.17 -24.87
C LEU A 139 -7.32 -6.45 -24.84
N LYS A 140 -6.69 -7.60 -25.14
CA LYS A 140 -7.33 -8.91 -25.06
C LYS A 140 -7.36 -9.37 -23.58
N GLU A 141 -8.51 -9.81 -23.10
CA GLU A 141 -8.70 -10.25 -21.70
C GLU A 141 -7.70 -11.35 -21.31
N GLU A 142 -7.48 -12.36 -22.15
CA GLU A 142 -6.56 -13.46 -21.89
C GLU A 142 -5.10 -12.98 -21.79
N TRP A 143 -4.68 -12.07 -22.66
CA TRP A 143 -3.35 -11.47 -22.62
C TRP A 143 -3.15 -10.70 -21.31
N PHE A 144 -4.12 -9.86 -20.93
CA PHE A 144 -4.06 -9.09 -19.69
C PHE A 144 -4.10 -9.97 -18.44
N LYS A 145 -4.89 -11.05 -18.46
CA LYS A 145 -4.94 -12.04 -17.40
C LYS A 145 -3.55 -12.64 -17.11
N ASN A 146 -2.86 -13.08 -18.15
CA ASN A 146 -1.51 -13.63 -18.03
C ASN A 146 -0.52 -12.62 -17.41
N ILE A 147 -0.61 -11.34 -17.79
CA ILE A 147 0.23 -10.28 -17.20
C ILE A 147 -0.09 -10.08 -15.75
N LEU A 148 -1.37 -9.99 -15.39
CA LEU A 148 -1.82 -9.73 -14.04
C LEU A 148 -1.48 -10.89 -13.09
N GLU A 149 -1.61 -12.13 -13.54
CA GLU A 149 -1.19 -13.32 -12.79
C GLU A 149 0.33 -13.33 -12.55
N LYS A 150 1.12 -13.04 -13.60
CA LYS A 150 2.58 -12.92 -13.50
C LYS A 150 2.99 -11.83 -12.53
N ALA A 151 2.39 -10.64 -12.63
CA ALA A 151 2.66 -9.52 -11.75
C ALA A 151 2.31 -9.84 -10.29
N THR A 152 1.15 -10.44 -10.04
CA THR A 152 0.73 -10.87 -8.70
C THR A 152 1.68 -11.90 -8.10
N LYS A 153 2.17 -12.85 -8.91
CA LYS A 153 3.16 -13.85 -8.48
C LYS A 153 4.50 -13.19 -8.14
N ASN A 154 4.96 -12.25 -8.95
CA ASN A 154 6.18 -11.51 -8.72
C ASN A 154 6.09 -10.67 -7.43
N GLN A 155 5.00 -9.94 -7.24
CA GLN A 155 4.75 -9.14 -6.04
C GLN A 155 4.87 -10.00 -4.77
N ARG A 156 4.22 -11.16 -4.74
CA ARG A 156 4.31 -12.09 -3.60
C ARG A 156 5.73 -12.58 -3.35
N TRP A 157 6.45 -12.89 -4.41
CA TRP A 157 7.82 -13.41 -4.29
C TRP A 157 8.79 -12.36 -3.76
N TYR A 158 8.73 -11.11 -4.27
CA TYR A 158 9.58 -10.00 -3.82
C TYR A 158 9.18 -9.53 -2.42
N GLY A 159 7.88 -9.44 -2.11
CA GLY A 159 7.38 -9.16 -0.77
C GLY A 159 7.93 -10.14 0.26
N GLY A 160 7.81 -11.44 0.01
CA GLY A 160 8.35 -12.47 0.89
C GLY A 160 9.87 -12.43 1.05
N LYS A 161 10.62 -12.02 0.02
CA LYS A 161 12.08 -11.80 0.13
C LYS A 161 12.42 -10.64 1.06
N ARG A 162 11.71 -9.52 0.95
CA ARG A 162 11.93 -8.34 1.79
C ARG A 162 11.62 -8.63 3.25
N GLU A 163 10.48 -9.27 3.51
CA GLU A 163 10.08 -9.72 4.85
C GLU A 163 11.16 -10.62 5.48
N ARG A 164 11.66 -11.59 4.72
CA ARG A 164 12.73 -12.48 5.14
C ARG A 164 14.03 -11.73 5.43
N ALA A 165 14.44 -10.82 4.54
CA ALA A 165 15.67 -10.04 4.71
C ALA A 165 15.62 -9.19 5.98
N VAL A 166 14.48 -8.53 6.25
CA VAL A 166 14.28 -7.79 7.50
C VAL A 166 14.27 -8.75 8.70
N ALA A 167 13.58 -9.88 8.62
CA ALA A 167 13.57 -10.88 9.68
C ALA A 167 14.98 -11.38 10.01
N GLU A 168 15.82 -11.65 9.02
CA GLU A 168 17.21 -12.08 9.18
C GLU A 168 18.11 -10.98 9.77
N SER A 169 17.82 -9.71 9.50
CA SER A 169 18.58 -8.56 10.00
C SER A 169 18.29 -8.20 11.47
N LEU A 170 17.24 -8.78 12.08
CA LEU A 170 16.88 -8.51 13.46
C LEU A 170 17.92 -9.11 14.42
N ASP A 171 18.46 -8.28 15.31
CA ASP A 171 19.34 -8.70 16.37
C ASP A 171 18.61 -9.53 17.46
N PRO A 172 19.34 -10.33 18.28
CA PRO A 172 18.74 -11.18 19.30
C PRO A 172 17.89 -10.43 20.34
N PHE A 173 18.24 -9.17 20.66
CA PHE A 173 17.47 -8.35 21.60
C PHE A 173 16.12 -7.95 20.98
N SER A 174 16.13 -7.50 19.72
CA SER A 174 14.91 -7.22 18.95
C SER A 174 13.99 -8.43 18.88
N VAL A 175 14.56 -9.60 18.58
CA VAL A 175 13.78 -10.87 18.52
C VAL A 175 13.16 -11.18 19.87
N LYS A 176 13.89 -11.05 20.97
CA LYS A 176 13.36 -11.32 22.32
C LYS A 176 12.18 -10.41 22.66
N ILE A 177 12.30 -9.11 22.41
CA ILE A 177 11.20 -8.18 22.71
C ILE A 177 9.99 -8.47 21.81
N ILE A 178 10.21 -8.80 20.53
CA ILE A 178 9.12 -9.22 19.65
C ILE A 178 8.45 -10.49 20.16
N GLN A 179 9.19 -11.45 20.72
CA GLN A 179 8.63 -12.66 21.30
C GLN A 179 7.76 -12.37 22.53
N ASP A 180 8.16 -11.40 23.35
CA ASP A 180 7.47 -11.05 24.57
C ASP A 180 6.24 -10.15 24.32
N ALA A 181 6.37 -9.13 23.49
CA ALA A 181 5.33 -8.11 23.23
C ALA A 181 4.65 -8.25 21.86
N GLY A 182 5.32 -8.81 20.86
CA GLY A 182 4.84 -8.84 19.48
C GLY A 182 3.62 -9.72 19.24
N ARG A 183 3.31 -10.60 20.17
CA ARG A 183 2.12 -11.47 20.08
C ARG A 183 0.82 -10.77 20.42
N TRP A 184 0.88 -9.57 20.99
CA TRP A 184 -0.31 -8.82 21.39
C TRP A 184 -1.06 -8.30 20.16
N PRO A 185 -2.36 -8.54 20.04
CA PRO A 185 -3.14 -8.18 18.85
C PRO A 185 -3.55 -6.69 18.82
N CYS A 186 -3.17 -5.92 19.83
CA CYS A 186 -3.63 -4.55 20.05
C CYS A 186 -2.48 -3.59 20.33
N HIS A 187 -2.83 -2.29 20.32
CA HIS A 187 -1.90 -1.22 20.69
C HIS A 187 -1.30 -1.46 22.07
N PHE A 188 -0.02 -1.27 22.20
CA PHE A 188 0.68 -1.28 23.47
C PHE A 188 1.23 0.12 23.77
N GLY A 189 1.09 0.52 25.03
CA GLY A 189 1.56 1.83 25.51
C GLY A 189 3.07 1.94 25.50
N PRO A 190 3.59 3.14 25.79
CA PRO A 190 5.03 3.36 25.86
C PRO A 190 5.66 2.44 26.90
N PRO A 191 6.84 1.89 26.62
CA PRO A 191 7.60 1.19 27.62
C PRO A 191 7.95 2.15 28.78
N GLN A 192 8.00 1.64 29.99
CA GLN A 192 8.59 2.40 31.09
C GLN A 192 9.99 2.88 30.66
N TYR A 193 10.28 4.13 30.91
CA TYR A 193 11.45 4.87 30.40
C TYR A 193 12.74 4.05 30.46
N ASN A 194 13.15 3.51 29.35
CA ASN A 194 14.41 2.81 29.16
C ASN A 194 14.93 3.15 27.76
N VAL A 195 16.08 3.82 27.71
CA VAL A 195 16.72 4.26 26.47
C VAL A 195 16.89 3.11 25.46
N ALA A 196 17.21 1.91 25.93
CA ALA A 196 17.35 0.74 25.06
C ALA A 196 16.02 0.35 24.38
N MET A 197 14.91 0.50 25.09
CA MET A 197 13.57 0.26 24.53
C MET A 197 13.16 1.33 23.51
N GLU A 198 13.48 2.60 23.80
CA GLU A 198 13.26 3.68 22.81
C GLU A 198 14.04 3.46 21.51
N MET A 199 15.32 3.10 21.63
CA MET A 199 16.15 2.77 20.46
C MET A 199 15.57 1.58 19.69
N PHE A 200 15.08 0.57 20.40
CA PHE A 200 14.44 -0.58 19.80
C PHE A 200 13.17 -0.21 19.04
N PHE A 201 12.25 0.55 19.65
CA PHE A 201 11.03 1.00 18.98
C PHE A 201 11.32 1.87 17.76
N THR A 202 12.28 2.81 17.89
CA THR A 202 12.75 3.64 16.77
C THR A 202 13.27 2.77 15.62
N LYS A 203 14.05 1.74 15.93
CA LYS A 203 14.55 0.79 14.92
C LYS A 203 13.39 0.08 14.21
N LEU A 204 12.41 -0.43 14.94
CA LEU A 204 11.27 -1.14 14.33
C LEU A 204 10.37 -0.21 13.51
N ILE A 205 10.22 1.06 13.92
CA ILE A 205 9.52 2.08 13.14
C ILE A 205 10.28 2.35 11.83
N ASN A 206 11.60 2.56 11.89
CA ASN A 206 12.43 2.78 10.71
C ASN A 206 12.43 1.58 9.75
N LEU A 207 12.27 0.38 10.26
CA LEU A 207 12.09 -0.85 9.46
C LEU A 207 10.66 -0.99 8.90
N GLY A 208 9.74 -0.09 9.23
CA GLY A 208 8.34 -0.18 8.83
C GLY A 208 7.53 -1.27 9.54
N MET A 209 8.07 -1.87 10.59
CA MET A 209 7.41 -2.94 11.35
C MET A 209 6.40 -2.44 12.36
N LEU A 210 6.63 -1.25 12.93
CA LEU A 210 5.76 -0.59 13.87
C LEU A 210 5.30 0.76 13.33
N LYS A 211 4.10 1.15 13.71
CA LYS A 211 3.61 2.52 13.58
C LYS A 211 3.38 3.12 14.96
N PHE A 212 3.50 4.43 15.01
CA PHE A 212 3.32 5.24 16.18
C PHE A 212 2.02 6.05 16.04
N ASP A 213 1.10 5.88 16.98
CA ASP A 213 -0.17 6.58 16.99
C ASP A 213 -0.23 7.58 18.14
N TRP A 214 -0.43 8.88 17.84
CA TRP A 214 -0.73 9.92 18.81
C TRP A 214 -2.24 10.01 19.01
N ASN A 215 -2.67 9.94 20.25
CA ASN A 215 -4.06 10.16 20.61
C ASN A 215 -4.19 11.52 21.31
N ILE A 216 -4.41 12.57 20.54
CA ILE A 216 -4.67 13.93 21.07
C ILE A 216 -6.19 14.06 21.24
N LYS A 217 -6.77 13.46 22.29
CA LYS A 217 -8.20 13.60 22.54
C LYS A 217 -8.59 14.74 23.48
N ASN A 218 -7.63 15.29 24.26
CA ASN A 218 -7.89 16.42 25.14
C ASN A 218 -6.65 17.29 25.32
N GLU A 219 -6.78 18.59 25.15
CA GLU A 219 -5.72 19.60 25.35
C GLU A 219 -5.20 19.65 26.81
N GLN A 220 -5.87 18.98 27.75
CA GLN A 220 -5.57 19.02 29.17
C GLN A 220 -4.88 17.77 29.74
N THR A 221 -4.73 16.71 28.98
CA THR A 221 -4.05 15.49 29.41
C THR A 221 -2.74 15.28 28.64
N ASN A 222 -1.75 14.72 29.30
CA ASN A 222 -0.50 14.31 28.64
C ASN A 222 -0.83 13.52 27.37
N PRO A 223 -0.17 13.81 26.24
CA PRO A 223 -0.42 13.12 25.01
C PRO A 223 -0.17 11.61 25.22
N GLU A 224 -1.23 10.83 25.08
CA GLU A 224 -1.09 9.38 25.08
C GLU A 224 -0.65 8.94 23.69
N TYR A 225 0.44 8.22 23.64
CA TYR A 225 0.93 7.60 22.43
C TYR A 225 0.94 6.08 22.56
N SER A 226 0.76 5.41 21.45
CA SER A 226 0.77 3.95 21.39
C SER A 226 1.49 3.45 20.17
N TYR A 227 1.94 2.22 20.24
CA TYR A 227 2.55 1.51 19.11
C TYR A 227 1.64 0.39 18.65
N SER A 228 1.63 0.15 17.34
CA SER A 228 0.94 -1.00 16.75
C SER A 228 1.75 -1.63 15.62
N TRP A 229 1.58 -2.93 15.44
CA TRP A 229 2.24 -3.65 14.36
C TRP A 229 1.61 -3.30 13.01
N THR A 230 2.46 -2.98 12.04
CA THR A 230 2.03 -2.87 10.64
C THR A 230 1.78 -4.27 10.06
N PRO A 231 1.04 -4.39 8.96
CA PRO A 231 0.91 -5.66 8.23
C PRO A 231 2.28 -6.25 7.85
N PHE A 232 3.22 -5.41 7.41
CA PHE A 232 4.59 -5.81 7.12
C PHE A 232 5.32 -6.34 8.36
N GLY A 233 5.20 -5.66 9.49
CA GLY A 233 5.80 -6.11 10.75
C GLY A 233 5.27 -7.46 11.21
N ARG A 234 3.98 -7.73 11.04
CA ARG A 234 3.37 -9.05 11.32
C ARG A 234 3.93 -10.13 10.41
N ALA A 235 4.05 -9.87 9.10
CA ALA A 235 4.65 -10.80 8.15
C ALA A 235 6.11 -11.12 8.49
N VAL A 236 6.91 -10.10 8.86
CA VAL A 236 8.28 -10.29 9.35
C VAL A 236 8.34 -11.17 10.60
N MET A 237 7.41 -10.98 11.54
CA MET A 237 7.34 -11.83 12.75
C MET A 237 7.03 -13.29 12.41
N GLU A 238 6.15 -13.56 11.44
CA GLU A 238 5.84 -14.92 10.99
C GLU A 238 7.07 -15.63 10.46
N HIS A 239 7.98 -14.96 9.75
CA HIS A 239 9.27 -15.52 9.34
C HIS A 239 10.18 -15.92 10.52
N LYS A 240 9.98 -15.33 11.70
CA LYS A 240 10.64 -15.75 12.95
C LYS A 240 9.86 -16.80 13.73
N GLY A 241 8.77 -17.31 13.18
CA GLY A 241 7.88 -18.24 13.88
C GLY A 241 7.09 -17.61 15.03
N ILE A 242 6.98 -16.28 15.04
CA ILE A 242 6.24 -15.51 16.06
C ILE A 242 4.87 -15.20 15.47
N LYS A 243 3.85 -15.92 15.88
CA LYS A 243 2.47 -15.68 15.44
C LYS A 243 1.77 -14.73 16.42
N PRO A 244 1.23 -13.60 15.95
CA PRO A 244 0.37 -12.73 16.76
C PRO A 244 -0.82 -13.52 17.30
N TRP A 245 -1.22 -13.22 18.54
CA TRP A 245 -2.41 -13.84 19.13
C TRP A 245 -3.68 -13.22 18.56
N THR A 246 -4.74 -14.01 18.46
CA THR A 246 -6.09 -13.49 18.28
C THR A 246 -6.55 -12.79 19.56
N MET A 247 -7.62 -11.97 19.48
CA MET A 247 -8.18 -11.33 20.68
C MET A 247 -8.67 -12.36 21.71
N GLU A 248 -9.15 -13.52 21.26
CA GLU A 248 -9.59 -14.61 22.14
C GLU A 248 -8.42 -15.27 22.85
N GLU A 249 -7.33 -15.55 22.12
CA GLU A 249 -6.09 -16.07 22.71
C GLU A 249 -5.49 -15.07 23.70
N PHE A 250 -5.50 -13.77 23.37
CA PHE A 250 -5.00 -12.72 24.26
C PHE A 250 -5.83 -12.62 25.52
N LYS A 251 -7.17 -12.63 25.43
CA LYS A 251 -8.08 -12.65 26.58
C LYS A 251 -7.84 -13.85 27.49
N THR A 252 -7.58 -15.00 26.91
CA THR A 252 -7.34 -16.24 27.66
C THR A 252 -5.97 -16.23 28.35
N ARG A 253 -4.94 -15.71 27.69
CA ARG A 253 -3.55 -15.75 28.17
C ARG A 253 -3.18 -14.60 29.09
N CYS A 254 -3.77 -13.43 28.86
CA CYS A 254 -3.50 -12.18 29.56
C CYS A 254 -4.80 -11.47 29.96
N PRO A 255 -5.65 -12.07 30.83
CA PRO A 255 -6.99 -11.55 31.14
C PRO A 255 -6.94 -10.15 31.79
N GLU A 256 -5.99 -9.91 32.69
CA GLU A 256 -5.85 -8.62 33.37
C GLU A 256 -5.52 -7.47 32.39
N GLU A 257 -4.60 -7.74 31.45
CA GLU A 257 -4.22 -6.78 30.42
C GLU A 257 -5.35 -6.54 29.42
N HIS A 258 -6.04 -7.59 29.04
CA HIS A 258 -7.23 -7.49 28.21
C HIS A 258 -8.30 -6.61 28.85
N ASP A 259 -8.61 -6.82 30.13
CA ASP A 259 -9.63 -6.05 30.85
C ASP A 259 -9.20 -4.59 31.06
N ARG A 260 -7.91 -4.34 31.24
CA ARG A 260 -7.35 -2.98 31.28
C ARG A 260 -7.59 -2.25 29.95
N LEU A 261 -7.29 -2.89 28.82
CA LEU A 261 -7.48 -2.31 27.48
C LEU A 261 -8.95 -2.08 27.15
N VAL A 262 -9.84 -3.00 27.55
CA VAL A 262 -11.29 -2.83 27.38
C VAL A 262 -11.79 -1.64 28.17
N ARG A 263 -11.36 -1.46 29.44
CA ARG A 263 -11.71 -0.30 30.26
C ARG A 263 -11.20 1.01 29.68
N GLN A 264 -9.97 1.05 29.19
CA GLN A 264 -9.42 2.22 28.51
C GLN A 264 -10.25 2.59 27.29
N ARG A 265 -10.59 1.62 26.41
CA ARG A 265 -11.46 1.88 25.24
C ARG A 265 -12.84 2.40 25.62
N GLN A 266 -13.44 1.91 26.69
CA GLN A 266 -14.75 2.40 27.17
C GLN A 266 -14.69 3.83 27.70
N GLN A 267 -13.58 4.24 28.30
CA GLN A 267 -13.35 5.62 28.74
C GLN A 267 -13.14 6.59 27.57
N TYR A 268 -12.57 6.11 26.45
CA TYR A 268 -12.36 6.93 25.25
C TYR A 268 -13.61 7.10 24.37
N ASN A 269 -14.62 6.27 24.53
CA ASN A 269 -15.87 6.34 23.77
C ASN A 269 -16.99 7.09 24.50
N LYS A 270 -16.74 7.58 25.69
CA LYS A 270 -17.57 8.53 26.46
C LYS A 270 -17.03 9.95 26.32
#